data_f13ceec51460961b33cd0ef3b7abc1f7
#
_entry.id   f13ceec51460961b33cd0ef3b7abc1f7
#
_cell.length_a   1.000
_cell.length_b   1.000
_cell.length_c   1.000
_cell.angle_alpha   90.00
_cell.angle_beta   90.00
_cell.angle_gamma   90.00
#
_symmetry.space_group_name_H-M   'P 1'
#
loop_
_entity.id
_entity.type
_entity.pdbx_description
1 polymer ?
#
loop_
_entity_poly.entity_id
_entity_poly.type
_entity_poly.pdbx_seq_one_letter_code
_entity_poly.pdbx_strand_id
1 'polypeptide(L)'
;MILTADYHTHTTYSHGKGSVMDNAEAAKKAGLKEIAISDHGFGQLAFGLKKSKIDSLVKDCKNATEATGVKTLVGIESNFLSDGGKCDLTEDLYDKFDVFLAGAHKFVAYKTGTFFKYFVPTLFDGTFKIKPSKGLIKETTGMYINVIKNNPVDAITHVNFCCFADAYEVAKAAADYGTYIEINAKKIHLSEEELEKILKTDARFILSSDAHTPDRVGEVSLALKVAESAGVPADRIDNVDGRTPNFRFAAFKSAAGRS
;
A
#
# COMPACT_ATOMS: atom_id res chain seq x y z
N MET A 1 8.90 1.40 -19.57
CA MET A 1 7.57 1.23 -18.91
C MET A 1 6.96 2.61 -18.66
N ILE A 2 5.67 2.78 -18.91
CA ILE A 2 4.90 4.02 -18.68
C ILE A 2 3.85 3.73 -17.61
N LEU A 3 3.82 4.51 -16.55
CA LEU A 3 2.83 4.34 -15.48
C LEU A 3 1.42 4.59 -16.03
N THR A 4 0.49 3.69 -15.74
CA THR A 4 -0.92 3.79 -16.14
C THR A 4 -1.80 4.35 -15.03
N ALA A 5 -1.50 3.96 -13.80
CA ALA A 5 -2.26 4.31 -12.61
C ALA A 5 -1.38 4.39 -11.36
N ASP A 6 -1.74 5.24 -10.41
CA ASP A 6 -1.07 5.37 -9.12
C ASP A 6 -2.06 5.08 -7.98
N TYR A 7 -1.85 3.98 -7.28
CA TYR A 7 -2.80 3.51 -6.28
C TYR A 7 -2.43 3.86 -4.84
N HIS A 8 -1.33 4.60 -4.64
CA HIS A 8 -0.88 4.98 -3.30
C HIS A 8 -0.57 6.48 -3.23
N THR A 9 -1.59 7.27 -2.91
CA THR A 9 -1.49 8.72 -2.75
C THR A 9 -2.28 9.20 -1.54
N HIS A 10 -1.80 10.26 -0.90
CA HIS A 10 -2.37 10.84 0.32
C HIS A 10 -2.87 12.25 0.10
N THR A 11 -3.89 12.62 0.88
CA THR A 11 -4.51 13.94 0.83
C THR A 11 -4.61 14.59 2.22
N THR A 12 -5.26 15.73 2.29
CA THR A 12 -5.58 16.40 3.56
C THR A 12 -6.57 15.61 4.44
N TYR A 13 -7.09 14.49 3.98
CA TYR A 13 -7.85 13.54 4.80
C TYR A 13 -6.98 12.78 5.80
N SER A 14 -5.66 12.67 5.51
CA SER A 14 -4.64 12.21 6.46
C SER A 14 -3.56 13.30 6.64
N HIS A 15 -2.35 13.11 6.11
CA HIS A 15 -1.28 14.12 6.24
C HIS A 15 -0.67 14.56 4.91
N GLY A 16 -1.33 14.28 3.80
CA GLY A 16 -1.01 14.86 2.52
C GLY A 16 -1.33 16.36 2.48
N LYS A 17 -0.76 17.09 1.54
CA LYS A 17 -0.91 18.54 1.42
C LYS A 17 -1.91 18.98 0.36
N GLY A 18 -2.30 18.08 -0.56
CA GLY A 18 -3.29 18.32 -1.60
C GLY A 18 -4.69 17.82 -1.22
N SER A 19 -5.71 18.41 -1.81
CA SER A 19 -7.07 17.85 -1.81
C SER A 19 -7.16 16.65 -2.76
N VAL A 20 -8.28 15.94 -2.74
CA VAL A 20 -8.58 14.89 -3.73
C VAL A 20 -8.54 15.45 -5.15
N MET A 21 -9.10 16.65 -5.36
CA MET A 21 -9.10 17.32 -6.66
C MET A 21 -7.68 17.64 -7.13
N ASP A 22 -6.83 18.20 -6.25
CA ASP A 22 -5.44 18.53 -6.61
C ASP A 22 -4.68 17.27 -7.07
N ASN A 23 -4.87 16.15 -6.38
CA ASN A 23 -4.23 14.88 -6.76
C ASN A 23 -4.78 14.34 -8.09
N ALA A 24 -6.09 14.46 -8.33
CA ALA A 24 -6.71 14.01 -9.60
C ALA A 24 -6.27 14.88 -10.78
N GLU A 25 -6.14 16.20 -10.60
CA GLU A 25 -5.59 17.10 -11.61
C GLU A 25 -4.12 16.78 -11.92
N ALA A 26 -3.33 16.50 -10.88
CA ALA A 26 -1.95 16.07 -11.05
C ALA A 26 -1.85 14.73 -11.81
N ALA A 27 -2.72 13.76 -11.48
CA ALA A 27 -2.81 12.49 -12.19
C ALA A 27 -3.17 12.68 -13.68
N LYS A 28 -4.13 13.57 -13.98
CA LYS A 28 -4.47 13.94 -15.35
C LYS A 28 -3.26 14.54 -16.09
N LYS A 29 -2.55 15.46 -15.45
CA LYS A 29 -1.34 16.08 -16.00
C LYS A 29 -0.23 15.05 -16.25
N ALA A 30 -0.11 14.05 -15.38
CA ALA A 30 0.82 12.93 -15.54
C ALA A 30 0.37 11.88 -16.60
N GLY A 31 -0.83 12.02 -17.17
CA GLY A 31 -1.37 11.10 -18.17
C GLY A 31 -1.91 9.79 -17.60
N LEU A 32 -2.19 9.74 -16.28
CA LEU A 32 -2.73 8.56 -15.63
C LEU A 32 -4.21 8.35 -15.99
N LYS A 33 -4.63 7.09 -16.07
CA LYS A 33 -6.03 6.70 -16.28
C LYS A 33 -6.80 6.59 -14.97
N GLU A 34 -6.12 6.13 -13.92
CA GLU A 34 -6.70 5.92 -12.59
C GLU A 34 -5.74 6.43 -11.50
N ILE A 35 -6.33 6.85 -10.38
CA ILE A 35 -5.61 7.16 -9.14
C ILE A 35 -6.43 6.64 -7.96
N ALA A 36 -5.79 6.13 -6.92
CA ALA A 36 -6.46 5.88 -5.65
C ALA A 36 -5.99 6.87 -4.58
N ILE A 37 -6.95 7.43 -3.86
CA ILE A 37 -6.72 8.23 -2.67
C ILE A 37 -6.65 7.25 -1.50
N SER A 38 -5.44 6.88 -1.10
CA SER A 38 -5.17 5.81 -0.13
C SER A 38 -4.66 6.39 1.19
N ASP A 39 -5.42 7.32 1.75
CA ASP A 39 -5.08 7.97 3.01
C ASP A 39 -4.87 6.94 4.13
N HIS A 40 -3.99 7.27 5.09
CA HIS A 40 -3.66 6.38 6.20
C HIS A 40 -4.89 5.94 6.99
N GLY A 41 -4.91 4.68 7.36
CA GLY A 41 -6.01 4.04 8.05
C GLY A 41 -6.32 4.62 9.44
N PHE A 42 -7.42 4.18 10.00
CA PHE A 42 -8.04 4.72 11.21
C PHE A 42 -7.21 4.55 12.48
N GLY A 43 -6.31 3.56 12.48
CA GLY A 43 -5.43 3.26 13.62
C GLY A 43 -4.23 4.18 13.75
N GLN A 44 -3.97 5.04 12.76
CA GLN A 44 -2.88 6.01 12.82
C GLN A 44 -3.22 7.13 13.81
N LEU A 45 -2.48 7.22 14.92
CA LEU A 45 -2.83 8.07 16.07
C LEU A 45 -2.74 9.57 15.79
N ALA A 46 -1.81 9.98 14.92
CA ALA A 46 -1.54 11.40 14.69
C ALA A 46 -2.34 12.00 13.53
N PHE A 47 -2.57 11.21 12.46
CA PHE A 47 -3.05 11.75 11.19
C PHE A 47 -3.85 10.76 10.33
N GLY A 48 -4.44 9.72 10.94
CA GLY A 48 -5.28 8.77 10.21
C GLY A 48 -6.61 9.37 9.72
N LEU A 49 -7.14 8.80 8.66
CA LEU A 49 -8.47 9.10 8.16
C LEU A 49 -9.50 8.94 9.29
N LYS A 50 -10.34 9.93 9.47
CA LYS A 50 -11.44 9.87 10.46
C LYS A 50 -12.66 9.19 9.84
N LYS A 51 -13.24 8.20 10.53
CA LYS A 51 -14.46 7.49 10.05
C LYS A 51 -15.61 8.45 9.68
N SER A 52 -15.76 9.57 10.40
CA SER A 52 -16.76 10.61 10.09
C SER A 52 -16.50 11.37 8.79
N LYS A 53 -15.36 11.19 8.15
CA LYS A 53 -14.97 11.82 6.89
C LYS A 53 -15.08 10.89 5.67
N ILE A 54 -15.42 9.63 5.86
CA ILE A 54 -15.48 8.65 4.75
C ILE A 54 -16.45 9.10 3.66
N ASP A 55 -17.68 9.50 4.03
CA ASP A 55 -18.68 9.92 3.03
C ASP A 55 -18.27 11.19 2.28
N SER A 56 -17.50 12.09 2.92
CA SER A 56 -16.91 13.24 2.26
C SER A 56 -15.84 12.83 1.26
N LEU A 57 -14.95 11.90 1.64
CA LEU A 57 -13.91 11.34 0.76
C LEU A 57 -14.53 10.68 -0.47
N VAL A 58 -15.57 9.83 -0.29
CA VAL A 58 -16.31 9.19 -1.38
C VAL A 58 -16.88 10.23 -2.35
N LYS A 59 -17.51 11.27 -1.82
CA LYS A 59 -18.06 12.37 -2.62
C LYS A 59 -16.98 13.12 -3.39
N ASP A 60 -15.86 13.42 -2.74
CA ASP A 60 -14.75 14.15 -3.37
C ASP A 60 -14.07 13.32 -4.48
N CYS A 61 -13.90 12.01 -4.30
CA CYS A 61 -13.39 11.12 -5.35
C CYS A 61 -14.33 11.07 -6.56
N LYS A 62 -15.65 11.00 -6.32
CA LYS A 62 -16.65 11.06 -7.40
C LYS A 62 -16.57 12.39 -8.16
N ASN A 63 -16.58 13.51 -7.45
CA ASN A 63 -16.49 14.84 -8.05
C ASN A 63 -15.18 15.01 -8.86
N ALA A 64 -14.06 14.51 -8.33
CA ALA A 64 -12.76 14.57 -9.01
C ALA A 64 -12.76 13.73 -10.31
N THR A 65 -13.37 12.55 -10.29
CA THR A 65 -13.56 11.73 -11.50
C THR A 65 -14.36 12.48 -12.56
N GLU A 66 -15.48 13.08 -12.18
CA GLU A 66 -16.36 13.84 -13.08
C GLU A 66 -15.66 15.07 -13.67
N ALA A 67 -14.88 15.80 -12.88
CA ALA A 67 -14.20 17.01 -13.31
C ALA A 67 -12.95 16.75 -14.17
N THR A 68 -12.19 15.71 -13.88
CA THR A 68 -10.89 15.46 -14.52
C THR A 68 -10.94 14.44 -15.63
N GLY A 69 -11.88 13.50 -15.57
CA GLY A 69 -11.93 12.29 -16.41
C GLY A 69 -10.94 11.20 -16.00
N VAL A 70 -10.13 11.42 -14.93
CA VAL A 70 -9.30 10.40 -14.31
C VAL A 70 -10.15 9.63 -13.30
N LYS A 71 -10.23 8.31 -13.42
CA LYS A 71 -10.96 7.49 -12.45
C LYS A 71 -10.27 7.59 -11.08
N THR A 72 -10.92 8.28 -10.15
CA THR A 72 -10.43 8.54 -8.79
C THR A 72 -11.10 7.58 -7.82
N LEU A 73 -10.36 6.57 -7.36
CA LEU A 73 -10.83 5.51 -6.49
C LEU A 73 -10.70 5.91 -5.02
N VAL A 74 -11.65 5.45 -4.21
CA VAL A 74 -11.60 5.57 -2.75
C VAL A 74 -10.73 4.43 -2.22
N GLY A 75 -9.50 4.73 -1.86
CA GLY A 75 -8.56 3.78 -1.27
C GLY A 75 -8.36 4.02 0.22
N ILE A 76 -7.67 3.09 0.84
CA ILE A 76 -7.15 3.21 2.20
C ILE A 76 -5.81 2.50 2.31
N GLU A 77 -4.84 3.15 2.96
CA GLU A 77 -3.63 2.48 3.42
C GLU A 77 -3.82 2.05 4.88
N SER A 78 -4.36 0.86 5.04
CA SER A 78 -4.71 0.28 6.33
C SER A 78 -3.48 -0.15 7.12
N ASN A 79 -3.52 0.05 8.43
CA ASN A 79 -2.43 -0.31 9.32
C ASN A 79 -2.55 -1.75 9.80
N PHE A 80 -1.42 -2.43 9.98
CA PHE A 80 -1.37 -3.66 10.75
C PHE A 80 -1.62 -3.34 12.22
N LEU A 81 -2.57 -4.00 12.87
CA LEU A 81 -2.91 -3.78 14.28
C LEU A 81 -2.42 -4.89 15.21
N SER A 82 -2.18 -6.08 14.69
CA SER A 82 -1.75 -7.23 15.48
C SER A 82 -0.98 -8.25 14.67
N ASP A 83 -0.17 -9.07 15.33
CA ASP A 83 0.53 -10.23 14.77
C ASP A 83 -0.41 -11.32 14.23
N GLY A 84 -1.66 -11.36 14.71
CA GLY A 84 -2.72 -12.23 14.19
C GLY A 84 -3.35 -11.73 12.89
N GLY A 85 -2.80 -10.69 12.25
CA GLY A 85 -3.24 -10.20 10.93
C GLY A 85 -4.46 -9.28 10.96
N LYS A 86 -4.77 -8.60 12.08
CA LYS A 86 -5.81 -7.58 12.07
C LYS A 86 -5.32 -6.31 11.42
N CYS A 87 -6.17 -5.77 10.53
CA CYS A 87 -6.06 -4.43 9.95
C CYS A 87 -7.07 -3.47 10.58
N ASP A 88 -6.91 -2.17 10.37
CA ASP A 88 -7.85 -1.16 10.86
C ASP A 88 -9.01 -0.87 9.91
N LEU A 89 -8.92 -1.27 8.63
CA LEU A 89 -10.10 -1.38 7.78
C LEU A 89 -10.85 -2.67 8.16
N THR A 90 -12.08 -2.52 8.61
CA THR A 90 -12.93 -3.62 9.07
C THR A 90 -14.07 -3.89 8.09
N GLU A 91 -14.59 -5.09 8.11
CA GLU A 91 -15.54 -5.59 7.11
C GLU A 91 -16.84 -4.75 6.99
N ASP A 92 -17.26 -4.12 8.08
CA ASP A 92 -18.43 -3.20 8.10
C ASP A 92 -18.23 -1.94 7.25
N LEU A 93 -16.98 -1.62 6.87
CA LEU A 93 -16.65 -0.46 6.05
C LEU A 93 -16.22 -0.81 4.61
N TYR A 94 -16.14 -2.09 4.26
CA TYR A 94 -15.62 -2.51 2.95
C TYR A 94 -16.37 -1.90 1.76
N ASP A 95 -17.67 -1.68 1.88
CA ASP A 95 -18.51 -1.11 0.81
C ASP A 95 -18.21 0.38 0.51
N LYS A 96 -17.43 1.02 1.38
CA LYS A 96 -17.02 2.43 1.21
C LYS A 96 -15.71 2.60 0.45
N PHE A 97 -14.97 1.53 0.23
CA PHE A 97 -13.63 1.58 -0.37
C PHE A 97 -13.54 0.73 -1.63
N ASP A 98 -12.77 1.21 -2.60
CA ASP A 98 -12.46 0.52 -3.85
C ASP A 98 -11.13 -0.21 -3.80
N VAL A 99 -10.14 0.33 -3.04
CA VAL A 99 -8.77 -0.18 -2.96
C VAL A 99 -8.36 -0.35 -1.50
N PHE A 100 -7.87 -1.55 -1.18
CA PHE A 100 -7.39 -1.91 0.15
C PHE A 100 -5.88 -2.17 0.13
N LEU A 101 -5.09 -1.15 0.44
CA LEU A 101 -3.65 -1.30 0.70
C LEU A 101 -3.43 -1.57 2.19
N ALA A 102 -2.35 -2.26 2.52
CA ALA A 102 -1.99 -2.49 3.91
C ALA A 102 -0.48 -2.44 4.15
N GLY A 103 -0.08 -1.76 5.21
CA GLY A 103 1.32 -1.58 5.58
C GLY A 103 1.59 -1.49 7.08
N ALA A 104 2.84 -1.67 7.43
CA ALA A 104 3.32 -1.46 8.80
C ALA A 104 3.76 0.00 8.97
N HIS A 105 3.21 0.70 9.97
CA HIS A 105 3.50 2.11 10.22
C HIS A 105 3.91 2.37 11.66
N LYS A 106 4.61 3.51 11.86
CA LYS A 106 4.88 4.05 13.20
C LYS A 106 3.62 4.75 13.75
N PHE A 107 3.55 4.90 15.08
CA PHE A 107 2.47 5.63 15.76
C PHE A 107 1.06 5.12 15.48
N VAL A 108 0.89 3.82 15.42
CA VAL A 108 -0.39 3.13 15.23
C VAL A 108 -0.90 2.61 16.58
N ALA A 109 -2.22 2.56 16.74
CA ALA A 109 -2.90 1.99 17.91
C ALA A 109 -2.80 0.45 17.92
N TYR A 110 -1.58 -0.07 18.01
CA TYR A 110 -1.35 -1.51 18.11
C TYR A 110 -1.93 -2.08 19.38
N LYS A 111 -2.28 -3.37 19.35
CA LYS A 111 -2.42 -4.11 20.59
C LYS A 111 -1.10 -4.04 21.37
N THR A 112 -1.18 -3.80 22.68
CA THR A 112 -0.02 -3.52 23.54
C THR A 112 1.16 -4.49 23.34
N GLY A 113 0.89 -5.81 23.25
CA GLY A 113 1.93 -6.82 23.02
C GLY A 113 2.62 -6.67 21.66
N THR A 114 1.88 -6.36 20.59
CA THR A 114 2.40 -6.14 19.24
C THR A 114 3.34 -4.94 19.20
N PHE A 115 2.97 -3.84 19.85
CA PHE A 115 3.82 -2.64 19.90
C PHE A 115 5.19 -2.93 20.52
N PHE A 116 5.22 -3.49 21.72
CA PHE A 116 6.48 -3.77 22.42
C PHE A 116 7.33 -4.84 21.71
N LYS A 117 6.70 -5.82 21.10
CA LYS A 117 7.38 -6.95 20.45
C LYS A 117 8.04 -6.58 19.13
N TYR A 118 7.36 -5.77 18.31
CA TYR A 118 7.78 -5.53 16.93
C TYR A 118 8.29 -4.11 16.67
N PHE A 119 7.69 -3.11 17.30
CA PHE A 119 8.00 -1.71 16.99
C PHE A 119 9.07 -1.10 17.88
N VAL A 120 9.11 -1.46 19.14
CA VAL A 120 10.17 -0.97 20.05
C VAL A 120 11.55 -1.42 19.54
N PRO A 121 11.80 -2.68 19.16
CA PRO A 121 13.08 -3.07 18.56
C PRO A 121 13.43 -2.28 17.31
N THR A 122 12.46 -2.02 16.42
CA THR A 122 12.70 -1.28 15.16
C THR A 122 12.98 0.21 15.37
N LEU A 123 12.48 0.82 16.44
CA LEU A 123 12.85 2.20 16.80
C LEU A 123 14.35 2.32 17.13
N PHE A 124 14.92 1.30 17.73
CA PHE A 124 16.35 1.25 18.04
C PHE A 124 17.23 0.91 16.84
N ASP A 125 16.75 0.09 15.90
CA ASP A 125 17.49 -0.29 14.68
C ASP A 125 17.80 0.93 13.79
N GLY A 126 16.86 1.86 13.62
CA GLY A 126 17.07 3.08 12.86
C GLY A 126 18.10 4.02 13.47
N THR A 127 18.23 4.03 14.79
CA THR A 127 19.13 4.92 15.55
C THR A 127 20.51 4.29 15.76
N PHE A 128 20.59 2.99 15.96
CA PHE A 128 21.84 2.29 16.35
C PHE A 128 22.38 1.33 15.28
N LYS A 129 21.77 1.23 14.09
CA LYS A 129 22.14 0.30 13.00
C LYS A 129 22.24 -1.17 13.47
N ILE A 130 21.45 -1.57 14.43
CA ILE A 130 21.40 -2.95 14.94
C ILE A 130 20.58 -3.78 13.93
N LYS A 131 21.18 -4.84 13.40
CA LYS A 131 20.46 -5.78 12.53
C LYS A 131 19.41 -6.55 13.36
N PRO A 132 18.15 -6.66 12.88
CA PRO A 132 17.12 -7.40 13.59
C PRO A 132 17.52 -8.87 13.75
N SER A 133 17.13 -9.47 14.87
CA SER A 133 17.39 -10.89 15.09
C SER A 133 16.60 -11.77 14.10
N LYS A 134 17.13 -12.95 13.76
CA LYS A 134 16.42 -13.93 12.91
C LYS A 134 15.04 -14.29 13.48
N GLY A 135 14.91 -14.34 14.81
CA GLY A 135 13.64 -14.58 15.49
C GLY A 135 12.64 -13.46 15.23
N LEU A 136 13.05 -12.20 15.35
CA LEU A 136 12.20 -11.05 15.08
C LEU A 136 11.76 -11.02 13.61
N ILE A 137 12.68 -11.23 12.66
CA ILE A 137 12.35 -11.31 11.22
C ILE A 137 11.30 -12.40 10.98
N LYS A 138 11.44 -13.58 11.55
CA LYS A 138 10.47 -14.67 11.40
C LYS A 138 9.08 -14.28 11.91
N GLU A 139 9.02 -13.62 13.05
CA GLU A 139 7.75 -13.19 13.64
C GLU A 139 7.08 -12.07 12.85
N THR A 140 7.85 -11.06 12.41
CA THR A 140 7.32 -9.99 11.56
C THR A 140 6.88 -10.51 10.19
N THR A 141 7.61 -11.45 9.61
CA THR A 141 7.19 -12.17 8.40
C THR A 141 5.84 -12.86 8.61
N GLY A 142 5.68 -13.55 9.73
CA GLY A 142 4.40 -14.17 10.11
C GLY A 142 3.25 -13.17 10.22
N MET A 143 3.51 -11.96 10.71
CA MET A 143 2.50 -10.88 10.77
C MET A 143 2.06 -10.45 9.37
N TYR A 144 2.99 -10.21 8.43
CA TYR A 144 2.64 -9.90 7.03
C TYR A 144 1.81 -11.01 6.40
N ILE A 145 2.23 -12.27 6.56
CA ILE A 145 1.51 -13.43 6.03
C ILE A 145 0.09 -13.50 6.61
N ASN A 146 -0.07 -13.28 7.91
CA ASN A 146 -1.39 -13.29 8.55
C ASN A 146 -2.29 -12.17 8.06
N VAL A 147 -1.73 -10.98 7.78
CA VAL A 147 -2.50 -9.87 7.16
C VAL A 147 -3.00 -10.26 5.77
N ILE A 148 -2.12 -10.80 4.92
CA ILE A 148 -2.47 -11.26 3.58
C ILE A 148 -3.56 -12.34 3.61
N LYS A 149 -3.44 -13.30 4.55
CA LYS A 149 -4.38 -14.43 4.67
C LYS A 149 -5.75 -14.01 5.17
N ASN A 150 -5.80 -13.12 6.14
CA ASN A 150 -7.00 -12.83 6.91
C ASN A 150 -7.79 -11.61 6.38
N ASN A 151 -7.25 -10.89 5.38
CA ASN A 151 -7.91 -9.74 4.79
C ASN A 151 -7.78 -9.76 3.26
N PRO A 152 -8.76 -9.26 2.51
CA PRO A 152 -8.70 -9.18 1.05
C PRO A 152 -7.83 -8.00 0.56
N VAL A 153 -6.58 -7.93 1.03
CA VAL A 153 -5.64 -6.84 0.74
C VAL A 153 -5.21 -6.87 -0.72
N ASP A 154 -5.31 -5.75 -1.41
CA ASP A 154 -4.87 -5.61 -2.80
C ASP A 154 -3.37 -5.54 -2.95
N ALA A 155 -2.70 -4.76 -2.10
CA ALA A 155 -1.24 -4.69 -2.10
C ALA A 155 -0.67 -4.48 -0.70
N ILE A 156 0.48 -5.09 -0.45
CA ILE A 156 1.31 -4.77 0.71
C ILE A 156 2.23 -3.61 0.34
N THR A 157 2.07 -2.49 1.06
CA THR A 157 2.86 -1.28 0.85
C THR A 157 4.23 -1.40 1.50
N HIS A 158 5.21 -0.74 0.90
CA HIS A 158 6.58 -0.51 1.41
C HIS A 158 7.09 -1.57 2.39
N VAL A 159 7.11 -2.84 1.96
CA VAL A 159 7.67 -3.97 2.75
C VAL A 159 9.05 -3.56 3.31
N ASN A 160 9.32 -3.86 4.57
CA ASN A 160 10.53 -3.47 5.30
C ASN A 160 10.62 -1.99 5.74
N PHE A 161 9.54 -1.20 5.63
CA PHE A 161 9.56 0.20 6.09
C PHE A 161 9.69 0.33 7.62
N CYS A 162 8.80 -0.28 8.38
CA CYS A 162 8.76 -0.16 9.84
C CYS A 162 9.18 -1.42 10.60
N CYS A 163 9.17 -2.55 9.94
CA CYS A 163 9.63 -3.81 10.51
C CYS A 163 10.18 -4.71 9.40
N PHE A 164 11.30 -5.34 9.66
CA PHE A 164 11.97 -6.21 8.69
C PHE A 164 11.28 -7.57 8.62
N ALA A 165 11.04 -8.04 7.40
CA ALA A 165 10.46 -9.33 7.10
C ALA A 165 11.31 -10.07 6.05
N ASP A 166 11.13 -11.36 5.94
CA ASP A 166 11.64 -12.14 4.81
C ASP A 166 10.77 -11.83 3.57
N ALA A 167 11.28 -10.99 2.69
CA ALA A 167 10.55 -10.51 1.52
C ALA A 167 10.13 -11.66 0.58
N TYR A 168 10.91 -12.74 0.50
CA TYR A 168 10.57 -13.93 -0.28
C TYR A 168 9.31 -14.63 0.27
N GLU A 169 9.25 -14.88 1.58
CA GLU A 169 8.11 -15.53 2.22
C GLU A 169 6.85 -14.66 2.18
N VAL A 170 7.00 -13.33 2.34
CA VAL A 170 5.89 -12.39 2.16
C VAL A 170 5.37 -12.43 0.72
N ALA A 171 6.26 -12.39 -0.26
CA ALA A 171 5.89 -12.41 -1.68
C ALA A 171 5.25 -13.75 -2.10
N LYS A 172 5.72 -14.86 -1.56
CA LYS A 172 5.10 -16.17 -1.77
C LYS A 172 3.64 -16.19 -1.29
N ALA A 173 3.42 -15.71 -0.06
CA ALA A 173 2.05 -15.57 0.45
C ALA A 173 1.23 -14.58 -0.39
N ALA A 174 1.82 -13.48 -0.85
CA ALA A 174 1.14 -12.53 -1.72
C ALA A 174 0.69 -13.18 -3.05
N ALA A 175 1.57 -13.98 -3.67
CA ALA A 175 1.22 -14.76 -4.86
C ALA A 175 0.07 -15.74 -4.62
N ASP A 176 0.15 -16.50 -3.53
CA ASP A 176 -0.87 -17.53 -3.18
C ASP A 176 -2.28 -16.92 -2.99
N TYR A 177 -2.36 -15.66 -2.59
CA TYR A 177 -3.61 -14.96 -2.29
C TYR A 177 -4.01 -13.89 -3.31
N GLY A 178 -3.22 -13.63 -4.35
CA GLY A 178 -3.48 -12.60 -5.36
C GLY A 178 -3.31 -11.17 -4.83
N THR A 179 -2.44 -10.98 -3.85
CA THR A 179 -2.05 -9.67 -3.32
C THR A 179 -0.78 -9.19 -4.04
N TYR A 180 -0.72 -7.91 -4.38
CA TYR A 180 0.47 -7.31 -5.02
C TYR A 180 1.53 -6.95 -3.99
N ILE A 181 2.80 -6.92 -4.43
CA ILE A 181 3.90 -6.30 -3.70
C ILE A 181 4.15 -4.92 -4.29
N GLU A 182 4.16 -3.91 -3.45
CA GLU A 182 4.48 -2.55 -3.89
C GLU A 182 5.98 -2.34 -4.04
N ILE A 183 6.39 -1.73 -5.16
CA ILE A 183 7.69 -1.08 -5.30
C ILE A 183 7.46 0.42 -5.14
N ASN A 184 7.80 0.95 -3.96
CA ASN A 184 7.48 2.31 -3.55
C ASN A 184 8.53 3.30 -4.04
N ALA A 185 8.09 4.39 -4.70
CA ALA A 185 8.99 5.38 -5.28
C ALA A 185 9.35 6.54 -4.34
N LYS A 186 8.63 6.73 -3.24
CA LYS A 186 8.99 7.75 -2.24
C LYS A 186 10.30 7.39 -1.55
N LYS A 187 10.48 6.10 -1.24
CA LYS A 187 11.70 5.53 -0.69
C LYS A 187 11.75 4.03 -0.97
N ILE A 188 12.87 3.55 -1.46
CA ILE A 188 13.08 2.12 -1.66
C ILE A 188 13.30 1.43 -0.32
N HIS A 189 12.52 0.40 -0.07
CA HIS A 189 12.57 -0.45 1.12
C HIS A 189 12.94 -1.90 0.80
N LEU A 190 12.76 -2.32 -0.46
CA LEU A 190 13.21 -3.60 -0.99
C LEU A 190 14.49 -3.38 -1.78
N SER A 191 15.58 -4.03 -1.37
CA SER A 191 16.84 -4.02 -2.12
C SER A 191 16.70 -4.80 -3.44
N GLU A 192 17.64 -4.59 -4.37
CA GLU A 192 17.71 -5.37 -5.61
C GLU A 192 17.81 -6.88 -5.33
N GLU A 193 18.63 -7.28 -4.34
CA GLU A 193 18.74 -8.68 -3.91
C GLU A 193 17.42 -9.27 -3.39
N GLU A 194 16.63 -8.49 -2.67
CA GLU A 194 15.29 -8.91 -2.20
C GLU A 194 14.32 -9.03 -3.36
N LEU A 195 14.32 -8.08 -4.31
CA LEU A 195 13.52 -8.18 -5.52
C LEU A 195 13.88 -9.41 -6.37
N GLU A 196 15.18 -9.70 -6.54
CA GLU A 196 15.64 -10.92 -7.21
C GLU A 196 15.14 -12.20 -6.51
N LYS A 197 15.06 -12.20 -5.17
CA LYS A 197 14.48 -13.31 -4.42
C LYS A 197 12.97 -13.40 -4.64
N ILE A 198 12.26 -12.27 -4.64
CA ILE A 198 10.81 -12.21 -4.93
C ILE A 198 10.51 -12.72 -6.33
N LEU A 199 11.37 -12.47 -7.31
CA LEU A 199 11.21 -12.96 -8.68
C LEU A 199 11.22 -14.49 -8.82
N LYS A 200 11.68 -15.21 -7.79
CA LYS A 200 11.58 -16.69 -7.71
C LYS A 200 10.19 -17.18 -7.29
N THR A 201 9.28 -16.27 -6.96
CA THR A 201 7.86 -16.53 -6.68
C THR A 201 7.01 -16.06 -7.85
N ASP A 202 5.71 -16.33 -7.83
CA ASP A 202 4.74 -15.83 -8.81
C ASP A 202 4.12 -14.47 -8.39
N ALA A 203 4.69 -13.79 -7.40
CA ALA A 203 4.20 -12.49 -6.93
C ALA A 203 4.23 -11.45 -8.04
N ARG A 204 3.20 -10.63 -8.11
CA ARG A 204 3.07 -9.51 -9.04
C ARG A 204 3.28 -8.20 -8.31
N PHE A 205 3.57 -7.15 -9.05
CA PHE A 205 3.95 -5.86 -8.50
C PHE A 205 3.01 -4.74 -8.96
N ILE A 206 2.94 -3.71 -8.13
CA ILE A 206 2.51 -2.36 -8.53
C ILE A 206 3.61 -1.36 -8.19
N LEU A 207 3.76 -0.34 -9.02
CA LEU A 207 4.59 0.83 -8.73
C LEU A 207 3.71 1.91 -8.10
N SER A 208 4.17 2.57 -7.07
CA SER A 208 3.41 3.63 -6.41
C SER A 208 4.30 4.81 -6.05
N SER A 209 3.75 6.02 -6.14
CA SER A 209 4.47 7.24 -5.76
C SER A 209 4.52 7.46 -4.25
N ASP A 210 3.52 6.96 -3.51
CA ASP A 210 3.30 7.30 -2.09
C ASP A 210 3.30 8.84 -1.91
N ALA A 211 2.60 9.51 -2.84
CA ALA A 211 2.59 10.96 -2.93
C ALA A 211 1.89 11.60 -1.74
N HIS A 212 2.56 12.55 -1.10
CA HIS A 212 2.01 13.38 -0.02
C HIS A 212 1.82 14.84 -0.45
N THR A 213 2.15 15.14 -1.68
CA THR A 213 1.93 16.42 -2.35
C THR A 213 1.51 16.17 -3.80
N PRO A 214 0.65 17.02 -4.38
CA PRO A 214 0.14 16.78 -5.74
C PRO A 214 1.23 16.67 -6.81
N ASP A 215 2.33 17.40 -6.67
CA ASP A 215 3.49 17.37 -7.59
C ASP A 215 4.23 16.02 -7.60
N ARG A 216 3.99 15.15 -6.61
CA ARG A 216 4.57 13.82 -6.52
C ARG A 216 3.67 12.72 -7.09
N VAL A 217 2.42 13.02 -7.41
CA VAL A 217 1.48 12.03 -7.98
C VAL A 217 2.01 11.52 -9.32
N GLY A 218 2.09 10.19 -9.45
CA GLY A 218 2.63 9.52 -10.63
C GLY A 218 4.16 9.54 -10.77
N GLU A 219 4.89 10.13 -9.81
CA GLU A 219 6.35 10.14 -9.82
C GLU A 219 6.91 8.80 -9.32
N VAL A 220 7.18 7.90 -10.24
CA VAL A 220 7.66 6.54 -9.95
C VAL A 220 9.06 6.24 -10.51
N SER A 221 9.82 7.27 -10.91
CA SER A 221 11.14 7.12 -11.53
C SER A 221 12.09 6.28 -10.69
N LEU A 222 12.07 6.47 -9.37
CA LEU A 222 12.92 5.69 -8.45
C LEU A 222 12.53 4.21 -8.43
N ALA A 223 11.22 3.91 -8.36
CA ALA A 223 10.72 2.55 -8.37
C ALA A 223 10.99 1.85 -9.70
N LEU A 224 10.81 2.55 -10.83
CA LEU A 224 11.14 2.05 -12.17
C LEU A 224 12.61 1.69 -12.27
N LYS A 225 13.51 2.60 -11.85
CA LYS A 225 14.95 2.36 -11.89
C LYS A 225 15.35 1.10 -11.11
N VAL A 226 14.80 0.92 -9.91
CA VAL A 226 15.12 -0.24 -9.06
C VAL A 226 14.50 -1.52 -9.64
N ALA A 227 13.28 -1.46 -10.16
CA ALA A 227 12.66 -2.60 -10.83
C ALA A 227 13.47 -3.06 -12.06
N GLU A 228 13.92 -2.11 -12.89
CA GLU A 228 14.78 -2.39 -14.05
C GLU A 228 16.14 -2.96 -13.64
N SER A 229 16.78 -2.38 -12.62
CA SER A 229 18.08 -2.85 -12.10
C SER A 229 17.99 -4.27 -11.55
N ALA A 230 16.90 -4.61 -10.85
CA ALA A 230 16.65 -5.96 -10.32
C ALA A 230 16.12 -6.94 -11.37
N GLY A 231 15.94 -6.52 -12.63
CA GLY A 231 15.42 -7.35 -13.70
C GLY A 231 13.95 -7.74 -13.57
N VAL A 232 13.11 -6.90 -12.91
CA VAL A 232 11.67 -7.15 -12.80
C VAL A 232 11.02 -7.05 -14.18
N PRO A 233 10.42 -8.15 -14.72
CA PRO A 233 9.79 -8.11 -16.03
C PRO A 233 8.57 -7.16 -16.04
N ALA A 234 8.42 -6.40 -17.12
CA ALA A 234 7.32 -5.45 -17.24
C ALA A 234 5.94 -6.12 -17.18
N ASP A 235 5.81 -7.36 -17.63
CA ASP A 235 4.57 -8.14 -17.57
C ASP A 235 4.19 -8.59 -16.17
N ARG A 236 5.09 -8.46 -15.19
CA ARG A 236 4.81 -8.69 -13.77
C ARG A 236 4.43 -7.43 -13.00
N ILE A 237 4.43 -6.26 -13.65
CA ILE A 237 4.01 -4.99 -13.07
C ILE A 237 2.67 -4.58 -13.69
N ASP A 238 1.59 -4.57 -12.91
CA ASP A 238 0.24 -4.51 -13.46
C ASP A 238 -0.34 -3.10 -13.62
N ASN A 239 0.37 -2.07 -13.23
CA ASN A 239 -0.08 -0.69 -13.42
C ASN A 239 0.80 0.13 -14.37
N VAL A 240 1.41 -0.54 -15.35
CA VAL A 240 2.21 0.11 -16.42
C VAL A 240 1.73 -0.30 -17.80
N ASP A 241 2.13 0.45 -18.82
CA ASP A 241 1.92 0.17 -20.26
C ASP A 241 0.45 -0.12 -20.62
N GLY A 242 -0.46 0.65 -20.02
CA GLY A 242 -1.91 0.57 -20.28
C GLY A 242 -2.64 -0.48 -19.44
N ARG A 243 -1.94 -1.29 -18.66
CA ARG A 243 -2.55 -2.29 -17.76
C ARG A 243 -3.08 -1.66 -16.48
N THR A 244 -4.07 -2.32 -15.88
CA THR A 244 -4.57 -2.05 -14.53
C THR A 244 -4.63 -3.37 -13.75
N PRO A 245 -4.33 -3.35 -12.43
CA PRO A 245 -4.34 -4.54 -11.59
C PRO A 245 -5.73 -5.17 -11.50
N ASN A 246 -5.76 -6.50 -11.37
CA ASN A 246 -6.96 -7.22 -10.97
C ASN A 246 -6.98 -7.30 -9.44
N PHE A 247 -7.56 -6.30 -8.80
CA PHE A 247 -7.57 -6.19 -7.35
C PHE A 247 -8.45 -7.25 -6.67
N ARG A 248 -7.88 -7.88 -5.67
CA ARG A 248 -8.48 -8.94 -4.88
C ARG A 248 -9.68 -8.45 -4.05
N PHE A 249 -9.61 -7.23 -3.54
CA PHE A 249 -10.66 -6.64 -2.72
C PHE A 249 -11.99 -6.49 -3.49
N ALA A 250 -11.91 -6.04 -4.74
CA ALA A 250 -13.09 -5.95 -5.61
C ALA A 250 -13.71 -7.32 -5.86
N ALA A 251 -12.88 -8.34 -6.14
CA ALA A 251 -13.33 -9.72 -6.33
C ALA A 251 -13.97 -10.29 -5.05
N PHE A 252 -13.38 -10.01 -3.89
CA PHE A 252 -13.92 -10.43 -2.58
C PHE A 252 -15.31 -9.80 -2.32
N LYS A 253 -15.47 -8.49 -2.55
CA LYS A 253 -16.75 -7.80 -2.40
C LYS A 253 -17.82 -8.39 -3.31
N SER A 254 -17.49 -8.59 -4.58
CA SER A 254 -18.41 -9.19 -5.56
C SER A 254 -18.86 -10.60 -5.14
N ALA A 255 -17.94 -11.45 -4.68
CA ALA A 255 -18.27 -12.79 -4.20
C ALA A 255 -19.16 -12.79 -2.94
N ALA A 256 -19.06 -11.74 -2.12
CA ALA A 256 -19.88 -11.53 -0.93
C ALA A 256 -21.23 -10.81 -1.23
N GLY A 257 -21.53 -10.52 -2.50
CA GLY A 257 -22.74 -9.77 -2.89
C GLY A 257 -22.71 -8.30 -2.46
N ARG A 258 -21.53 -7.73 -2.24
CA ARG A 258 -21.29 -6.32 -1.89
C ARG A 258 -20.92 -5.53 -3.16
N SER A 259 -21.48 -4.36 -3.32
CA SER A 259 -21.25 -3.46 -4.47
C SER A 259 -20.60 -2.17 -4.04
#